data_c0cd4fcaccf8382cd39965647c1f1987
#
_entry.id   c0cd4fcaccf8382cd39965647c1f1987
#
_cell.length_a   1.000
_cell.length_b   1.000
_cell.length_c   1.000
_cell.angle_alpha   90.00
_cell.angle_beta   90.00
_cell.angle_gamma   90.00
#
_symmetry.space_group_name_H-M   'P 1'
#
loop_
_entity.id
_entity.type
_entity.pdbx_description
1 polymer ?
#
loop_
_entity_poly.entity_id
_entity_poly.type
_entity_poly.pdbx_seq_one_letter_code
_entity_poly.pdbx_strand_id
1 'polypeptide(L)'
;ESHLRDVIDELTKEGFDIETAFHKAIERSPTSDTLSDEYEKLRTFSNGQPFWHPSKFLPALIWNYIKIALRKLKVQKGFSIINISGLTIGLAACILILLWVQDELSYDTFHKNKDQIYRIITEDQTGNTIFTQAGSPAPLGHAMLDSIPEVLSFARVQSGWSGWYLHLKDQSYMTEHLAAVDPDFFEIFNFPFIKGDPRTALNKKYSIVLTEELAHKIFGEEDPIGKTLSLNDDDMTVTGIIKNLPENSHFHFSYAFPAEHMRQWRESKLDSWTYTQFATYLL
;
A
#
# COMPACT_ATOMS: atom_id res chain seq x y z
N GLU A 1 65.10 -6.26 15.97
CA GLU A 1 64.69 -5.63 14.69
C GLU A 1 65.64 -4.49 14.25
N SER A 2 66.11 -3.64 15.16
CA SER A 2 67.06 -2.57 14.80
C SER A 2 68.38 -3.07 14.29
N HIS A 3 68.96 -4.12 14.92
CA HIS A 3 70.27 -4.68 14.56
C HIS A 3 70.31 -5.31 13.18
N LEU A 4 69.26 -6.02 12.77
CA LEU A 4 69.15 -6.64 11.46
C LEU A 4 69.09 -5.58 10.33
N ARG A 5 68.39 -4.49 10.61
CA ARG A 5 68.24 -3.34 9.69
C ARG A 5 69.58 -2.65 9.48
N ASP A 6 70.31 -2.44 10.58
CA ASP A 6 71.63 -1.82 10.53
C ASP A 6 72.63 -2.65 9.74
N VAL A 7 72.64 -4.01 9.86
CA VAL A 7 73.46 -4.90 9.11
C VAL A 7 73.11 -4.96 7.63
N ILE A 8 71.81 -4.89 7.28
CA ILE A 8 71.35 -4.84 5.89
C ILE A 8 71.81 -3.51 5.23
N ASP A 9 71.68 -2.42 5.93
CA ASP A 9 72.08 -1.08 5.46
C ASP A 9 73.65 -1.02 5.26
N GLU A 10 74.41 -1.71 6.10
CA GLU A 10 75.87 -1.78 5.97
C GLU A 10 76.28 -2.64 4.75
N LEU A 11 75.68 -3.80 4.57
CA LEU A 11 75.93 -4.67 3.42
C LEU A 11 75.50 -4.06 2.08
N THR A 12 74.40 -3.27 2.10
CA THR A 12 73.97 -2.55 0.91
C THR A 12 74.92 -1.44 0.54
N LYS A 13 75.57 -0.76 1.52
CA LYS A 13 76.65 0.22 1.28
C LYS A 13 77.92 -0.41 0.76
N GLU A 14 78.18 -1.70 1.07
CA GLU A 14 79.29 -2.48 0.51
C GLU A 14 79.06 -2.95 -0.93
N GLY A 15 77.89 -2.64 -1.53
CA GLY A 15 77.63 -2.89 -2.93
C GLY A 15 76.89 -4.23 -3.21
N PHE A 16 76.36 -4.88 -2.17
CA PHE A 16 75.48 -6.04 -2.34
C PHE A 16 74.06 -5.57 -2.67
N ASP A 17 73.40 -6.28 -3.55
CA ASP A 17 71.99 -6.06 -3.78
C ASP A 17 71.16 -6.38 -2.52
N ILE A 18 69.98 -5.83 -2.39
CA ILE A 18 69.14 -5.89 -1.18
C ILE A 18 68.83 -7.36 -0.79
N GLU A 19 68.64 -8.25 -1.77
CA GLU A 19 68.32 -9.63 -1.55
C GLU A 19 69.52 -10.44 -1.01
N THR A 20 70.75 -10.20 -1.56
CA THR A 20 71.99 -10.80 -1.10
C THR A 20 72.42 -10.23 0.25
N ALA A 21 72.23 -8.93 0.47
CA ALA A 21 72.48 -8.27 1.77
C ALA A 21 71.58 -8.84 2.86
N PHE A 22 70.31 -9.07 2.58
CA PHE A 22 69.35 -9.65 3.51
C PHE A 22 69.72 -11.11 3.89
N HIS A 23 70.10 -11.96 2.91
CA HIS A 23 70.54 -13.32 3.18
C HIS A 23 71.82 -13.36 4.02
N LYS A 24 72.78 -12.49 3.75
CA LYS A 24 74.03 -12.42 4.55
C LYS A 24 73.78 -11.85 5.95
N ALA A 25 72.83 -10.95 6.12
CA ALA A 25 72.48 -10.43 7.42
C ALA A 25 71.80 -11.47 8.32
N ILE A 26 71.00 -12.37 7.73
CA ILE A 26 70.36 -13.49 8.43
C ILE A 26 71.46 -14.54 8.86
N GLU A 27 72.38 -14.85 8.02
CA GLU A 27 73.49 -15.78 8.37
C GLU A 27 74.37 -15.27 9.52
N ARG A 28 74.52 -13.95 9.67
CA ARG A 28 75.30 -13.35 10.77
C ARG A 28 74.54 -13.19 12.07
N SER A 29 73.23 -13.46 12.05
CA SER A 29 72.36 -13.31 13.24
C SER A 29 72.29 -14.59 14.06
N PRO A 30 72.45 -14.53 15.39
CA PRO A 30 72.33 -15.66 16.28
C PRO A 30 70.97 -16.33 16.37
N THR A 31 69.98 -15.81 15.70
CA THR A 31 68.60 -16.30 15.65
C THR A 31 68.18 -16.85 14.29
N SER A 32 69.14 -17.30 13.50
CA SER A 32 68.93 -17.73 12.11
C SER A 32 67.90 -18.85 11.91
N ASP A 33 67.81 -19.79 12.85
CA ASP A 33 66.93 -20.95 12.69
C ASP A 33 65.45 -20.63 12.78
N THR A 34 65.08 -19.71 13.65
CA THR A 34 63.68 -19.32 13.81
C THR A 34 63.19 -18.39 12.71
N LEU A 35 64.07 -17.54 12.16
CA LEU A 35 63.74 -16.64 11.05
C LEU A 35 63.70 -17.37 9.70
N SER A 36 64.58 -18.38 9.50
CA SER A 36 64.55 -19.20 8.29
C SER A 36 63.28 -20.06 8.22
N ASP A 37 62.82 -20.61 9.35
CA ASP A 37 61.58 -21.38 9.44
C ASP A 37 60.33 -20.49 9.18
N GLU A 38 60.33 -19.26 9.65
CA GLU A 38 59.24 -18.30 9.36
C GLU A 38 59.27 -17.84 7.91
N TYR A 39 60.44 -17.62 7.34
CA TYR A 39 60.60 -17.25 5.93
C TYR A 39 60.21 -18.42 5.00
N GLU A 40 60.58 -19.65 5.33
CA GLU A 40 60.13 -20.84 4.60
C GLU A 40 58.61 -21.00 4.68
N LYS A 41 57.98 -20.73 5.81
CA LYS A 41 56.51 -20.66 5.97
C LYS A 41 55.89 -19.59 5.09
N LEU A 42 56.47 -18.40 5.06
CA LEU A 42 56.01 -17.31 4.19
C LEU A 42 56.20 -17.62 2.71
N ARG A 43 57.32 -18.31 2.32
CA ARG A 43 57.60 -18.72 0.96
C ARG A 43 56.69 -19.86 0.47
N THR A 44 56.35 -20.81 1.32
CA THR A 44 55.37 -21.84 1.01
C THR A 44 53.94 -21.28 0.89
N PHE A 45 53.62 -20.18 1.57
CA PHE A 45 52.39 -19.42 1.35
C PHE A 45 52.39 -18.64 0.03
N SER A 46 53.57 -18.29 -0.52
CA SER A 46 53.71 -17.54 -1.76
C SER A 46 53.62 -18.37 -3.04
N ASN A 47 53.66 -19.69 -2.97
CA ASN A 47 53.57 -20.55 -4.16
C ASN A 47 52.13 -20.67 -4.68
N GLY A 48 51.65 -19.61 -5.39
CA GLY A 48 50.71 -19.75 -6.46
C GLY A 48 49.22 -19.87 -6.07
N GLN A 49 48.83 -19.70 -4.82
CA GLN A 49 47.42 -19.58 -4.45
C GLN A 49 47.11 -18.11 -4.09
N PRO A 50 46.15 -17.50 -4.73
CA PRO A 50 45.77 -16.15 -4.33
C PRO A 50 45.27 -16.19 -2.88
N PHE A 51 45.90 -15.38 -2.03
CA PHE A 51 45.64 -15.26 -0.58
C PHE A 51 44.19 -14.82 -0.27
N TRP A 52 43.37 -14.61 -1.30
CA TRP A 52 41.98 -14.18 -1.26
C TRP A 52 41.06 -15.24 -1.83
N HIS A 53 40.66 -16.22 -1.03
CA HIS A 53 39.41 -16.93 -1.24
C HIS A 53 38.30 -16.20 -0.42
N PRO A 54 37.60 -15.25 -1.01
CA PRO A 54 36.59 -14.42 -0.27
C PRO A 54 35.47 -15.28 0.29
N SER A 55 35.23 -16.46 -0.28
CA SER A 55 34.07 -17.28 0.10
C SER A 55 34.18 -17.97 1.46
N LYS A 56 35.38 -18.20 1.99
CA LYS A 56 35.56 -18.89 3.29
C LYS A 56 35.87 -17.96 4.46
N PHE A 57 36.44 -16.78 4.20
CA PHE A 57 36.81 -15.82 5.26
C PHE A 57 35.68 -14.88 5.64
N LEU A 58 34.76 -14.55 4.70
CA LEU A 58 33.70 -13.64 4.94
C LEU A 58 32.76 -14.04 6.11
N PRO A 59 32.31 -15.32 6.17
CA PRO A 59 31.47 -15.76 7.29
C PRO A 59 32.17 -15.71 8.64
N ALA A 60 33.45 -16.09 8.68
CA ALA A 60 34.24 -16.09 9.92
C ALA A 60 34.53 -14.66 10.42
N LEU A 61 34.82 -13.73 9.51
CA LEU A 61 34.99 -12.31 9.83
C LEU A 61 33.68 -11.68 10.33
N ILE A 62 32.58 -11.91 9.63
CA ILE A 62 31.25 -11.42 10.04
C ILE A 62 30.92 -11.95 11.43
N TRP A 63 31.12 -13.24 11.67
CA TRP A 63 30.86 -13.86 12.98
C TRP A 63 31.72 -13.27 14.10
N ASN A 64 32.98 -12.97 13.81
CA ASN A 64 33.88 -12.32 14.76
C ASN A 64 33.43 -10.87 15.07
N TYR A 65 33.04 -10.11 14.03
CA TYR A 65 32.49 -8.77 14.22
C TYR A 65 31.19 -8.78 15.04
N ILE A 66 30.31 -9.75 14.81
CA ILE A 66 29.07 -9.93 15.60
C ILE A 66 29.42 -10.18 17.07
N LYS A 67 30.38 -11.10 17.35
CA LYS A 67 30.81 -11.36 18.74
C LYS A 67 31.39 -10.12 19.44
N ILE A 68 32.20 -9.34 18.72
CA ILE A 68 32.79 -8.10 19.24
C ILE A 68 31.69 -7.07 19.49
N ALA A 69 30.74 -6.92 18.57
CA ALA A 69 29.60 -6.01 18.71
C ALA A 69 28.74 -6.37 19.93
N LEU A 70 28.36 -7.65 20.07
CA LEU A 70 27.59 -8.14 21.21
C LEU A 70 28.32 -7.95 22.55
N ARG A 71 29.65 -8.12 22.56
CA ARG A 71 30.46 -7.86 23.77
C ARG A 71 30.48 -6.37 24.12
N LYS A 72 30.60 -5.48 23.12
CA LYS A 72 30.55 -4.03 23.34
C LYS A 72 29.18 -3.60 23.87
N LEU A 73 28.07 -4.14 23.31
CA LEU A 73 26.72 -3.88 23.79
C LEU A 73 26.55 -4.25 25.28
N LYS A 74 27.15 -5.37 25.73
CA LYS A 74 27.10 -5.81 27.14
C LYS A 74 27.96 -4.95 28.07
N VAL A 75 29.05 -4.39 27.58
CA VAL A 75 29.96 -3.57 28.40
C VAL A 75 29.44 -2.13 28.52
N GLN A 76 28.92 -1.55 27.42
CA GLN A 76 28.44 -0.16 27.39
C GLN A 76 26.90 -0.12 27.38
N LYS A 77 26.26 -0.68 28.41
CA LYS A 77 24.80 -0.88 28.49
C LYS A 77 23.99 0.41 28.26
N GLY A 78 24.35 1.51 28.96
CA GLY A 78 23.60 2.76 28.85
C GLY A 78 23.63 3.36 27.42
N PHE A 79 24.80 3.44 26.82
CA PHE A 79 24.95 3.92 25.46
C PHE A 79 24.24 3.01 24.42
N SER A 80 24.35 1.69 24.64
CA SER A 80 23.68 0.72 23.76
C SER A 80 22.17 0.79 23.85
N ILE A 81 21.61 0.94 25.05
CA ILE A 81 20.15 1.09 25.24
C ILE A 81 19.65 2.35 24.54
N ILE A 82 20.32 3.50 24.73
CA ILE A 82 19.90 4.76 24.10
C ILE A 82 19.93 4.63 22.58
N ASN A 83 21.00 4.10 22.00
CA ASN A 83 21.11 3.97 20.56
C ASN A 83 20.12 2.95 19.96
N ILE A 84 19.96 1.78 20.61
CA ILE A 84 19.01 0.77 20.14
C ILE A 84 17.58 1.28 20.26
N SER A 85 17.21 1.90 21.40
CA SER A 85 15.86 2.43 21.57
C SER A 85 15.57 3.57 20.59
N GLY A 86 16.53 4.48 20.39
CA GLY A 86 16.38 5.57 19.40
C GLY A 86 16.21 5.04 17.97
N LEU A 87 17.04 4.08 17.58
CA LEU A 87 16.93 3.45 16.25
C LEU A 87 15.62 2.66 16.12
N THR A 88 15.21 1.94 17.15
CA THR A 88 13.96 1.17 17.16
C THR A 88 12.75 2.08 17.00
N ILE A 89 12.69 3.19 17.78
CA ILE A 89 11.60 4.18 17.68
C ILE A 89 11.59 4.82 16.30
N GLY A 90 12.77 5.23 15.79
CA GLY A 90 12.90 5.83 14.46
C GLY A 90 12.45 4.88 13.34
N LEU A 91 12.91 3.62 13.37
CA LEU A 91 12.49 2.61 12.40
C LEU A 91 10.98 2.30 12.51
N ALA A 92 10.45 2.16 13.71
CA ALA A 92 9.02 1.93 13.91
C ALA A 92 8.19 3.08 13.33
N ALA A 93 8.58 4.34 13.61
CA ALA A 93 7.91 5.50 13.03
C ALA A 93 7.99 5.53 11.49
N CYS A 94 9.16 5.26 10.92
CA CYS A 94 9.33 5.16 9.46
C CYS A 94 8.45 4.06 8.85
N ILE A 95 8.40 2.87 9.45
CA ILE A 95 7.58 1.77 8.94
C ILE A 95 6.10 2.13 9.00
N LEU A 96 5.63 2.71 10.12
CA LEU A 96 4.23 3.13 10.26
C LEU A 96 3.85 4.20 9.23
N ILE A 97 4.72 5.19 8.99
CA ILE A 97 4.49 6.21 7.96
C ILE A 97 4.46 5.57 6.56
N LEU A 98 5.38 4.66 6.25
CA LEU A 98 5.40 3.97 4.95
C LEU A 98 4.15 3.12 4.74
N LEU A 99 3.71 2.38 5.75
CA LEU A 99 2.47 1.60 5.70
C LEU A 99 1.26 2.51 5.49
N TRP A 100 1.18 3.64 6.21
CA TRP A 100 0.11 4.61 6.03
C TRP A 100 0.12 5.23 4.63
N VAL A 101 1.29 5.64 4.12
CA VAL A 101 1.42 6.16 2.75
C VAL A 101 1.02 5.11 1.71
N GLN A 102 1.42 3.85 1.92
CA GLN A 102 1.05 2.75 1.02
C GLN A 102 -0.47 2.52 1.02
N ASP A 103 -1.10 2.56 2.19
CA ASP A 103 -2.56 2.45 2.33
C ASP A 103 -3.25 3.60 1.61
N GLU A 104 -2.87 4.85 1.87
CA GLU A 104 -3.43 6.05 1.23
C GLU A 104 -3.28 6.02 -0.30
N LEU A 105 -2.12 5.60 -0.83
CA LEU A 105 -1.89 5.48 -2.26
C LEU A 105 -2.62 4.29 -2.90
N SER A 106 -3.14 3.36 -2.11
CA SER A 106 -3.89 2.20 -2.58
C SER A 106 -5.38 2.47 -2.77
N TYR A 107 -5.88 3.61 -2.28
CA TYR A 107 -7.31 3.95 -2.37
C TYR A 107 -7.79 3.95 -3.82
N ASP A 108 -8.92 3.26 -4.05
CA ASP A 108 -9.63 3.15 -5.34
C ASP A 108 -8.80 2.62 -6.52
N THR A 109 -7.59 2.11 -6.26
CA THR A 109 -6.72 1.61 -7.34
C THR A 109 -7.23 0.34 -8.01
N PHE A 110 -8.19 -0.34 -7.40
CA PHE A 110 -8.78 -1.59 -7.92
C PHE A 110 -9.79 -1.36 -9.06
N HIS A 111 -10.25 -0.12 -9.28
CA HIS A 111 -11.14 0.20 -10.38
C HIS A 111 -10.39 0.17 -11.73
N LYS A 112 -10.91 -0.57 -12.70
CA LYS A 112 -10.28 -0.71 -14.04
C LYS A 112 -10.19 0.62 -14.78
N ASN A 113 -11.20 1.48 -14.60
CA ASN A 113 -11.31 2.76 -15.30
C ASN A 113 -10.76 3.94 -14.48
N LYS A 114 -10.01 3.69 -13.41
CA LYS A 114 -9.56 4.71 -12.45
C LYS A 114 -8.90 5.94 -13.10
N ASP A 115 -8.16 5.74 -14.20
CA ASP A 115 -7.44 6.80 -14.90
C ASP A 115 -8.34 7.62 -15.86
N GLN A 116 -9.60 7.19 -16.04
CA GLN A 116 -10.60 7.83 -16.89
C GLN A 116 -11.84 8.31 -16.12
N ILE A 117 -11.89 8.05 -14.82
CA ILE A 117 -13.00 8.50 -13.96
C ILE A 117 -12.67 9.88 -13.41
N TYR A 118 -13.56 10.83 -13.66
CA TYR A 118 -13.45 12.19 -13.17
C TYR A 118 -14.58 12.49 -12.19
N ARG A 119 -14.25 12.97 -11.00
CA ARG A 119 -15.25 13.46 -10.05
C ARG A 119 -15.47 14.94 -10.25
N ILE A 120 -16.73 15.34 -10.35
CA ILE A 120 -17.10 16.75 -10.43
C ILE A 120 -17.05 17.36 -9.02
N ILE A 121 -16.40 18.52 -8.95
CA ILE A 121 -16.42 19.39 -7.78
C ILE A 121 -17.10 20.71 -8.16
N THR A 122 -17.89 21.30 -7.25
CA THR A 122 -18.53 22.58 -7.45
C THR A 122 -17.90 23.64 -6.57
N GLU A 123 -17.74 24.82 -7.12
CA GLU A 123 -17.27 26.00 -6.40
C GLU A 123 -18.44 27.01 -6.31
N ASP A 124 -18.89 27.25 -5.09
CA ASP A 124 -19.92 28.25 -4.79
C ASP A 124 -19.27 29.53 -4.28
N GLN A 125 -19.56 30.66 -4.91
CA GLN A 125 -19.06 31.95 -4.48
C GLN A 125 -20.15 32.70 -3.72
N THR A 126 -19.90 32.93 -2.43
CA THR A 126 -20.77 33.77 -1.59
C THR A 126 -19.98 35.00 -1.13
N GLY A 127 -20.24 36.14 -1.75
CA GLY A 127 -19.47 37.36 -1.54
C GLY A 127 -18.01 37.20 -1.98
N ASN A 128 -17.07 37.38 -1.07
CA ASN A 128 -15.64 37.21 -1.32
C ASN A 128 -15.09 35.80 -0.94
N THR A 129 -15.96 34.88 -0.53
CA THR A 129 -15.54 33.54 -0.09
C THR A 129 -15.95 32.51 -1.13
N ILE A 130 -15.01 31.69 -1.55
CA ILE A 130 -15.23 30.54 -2.43
C ILE A 130 -15.28 29.28 -1.56
N PHE A 131 -16.37 28.54 -1.69
CA PHE A 131 -16.56 27.24 -1.05
C PHE A 131 -16.47 26.15 -2.10
N THR A 132 -15.50 25.29 -1.97
CA THR A 132 -15.36 24.09 -2.82
C THR A 132 -16.04 22.92 -2.14
N GLN A 133 -16.97 22.27 -2.85
CA GLN A 133 -17.67 21.09 -2.33
C GLN A 133 -17.66 19.96 -3.36
N ALA A 134 -17.70 18.74 -2.84
CA ALA A 134 -17.73 17.54 -3.67
C ALA A 134 -19.14 17.18 -4.17
N GLY A 135 -20.13 17.89 -3.70
CA GLY A 135 -21.52 17.75 -4.13
C GLY A 135 -21.79 18.53 -5.42
N SER A 136 -22.64 18.01 -6.26
CA SER A 136 -23.04 18.61 -7.52
C SER A 136 -24.56 18.59 -7.69
N PRO A 137 -25.14 19.50 -8.52
CA PRO A 137 -26.57 19.49 -8.84
C PRO A 137 -26.98 18.17 -9.49
N ALA A 138 -28.17 17.68 -9.12
CA ALA A 138 -28.67 16.41 -9.65
C ALA A 138 -28.82 16.37 -11.19
N PRO A 139 -29.22 17.44 -11.92
CA PRO A 139 -29.29 17.40 -13.38
C PRO A 139 -27.93 17.46 -14.10
N LEU A 140 -26.85 17.79 -13.38
CA LEU A 140 -25.54 18.08 -14.01
C LEU A 140 -25.00 16.92 -14.84
N GLY A 141 -25.10 15.67 -14.36
CA GLY A 141 -24.59 14.51 -15.08
C GLY A 141 -25.21 14.35 -16.46
N HIS A 142 -26.54 14.49 -16.57
CA HIS A 142 -27.25 14.46 -17.84
C HIS A 142 -26.85 15.63 -18.76
N ALA A 143 -26.77 16.83 -18.21
CA ALA A 143 -26.38 17.99 -18.98
C ALA A 143 -24.96 17.88 -19.56
N MET A 144 -24.04 17.29 -18.82
CA MET A 144 -22.67 17.05 -19.28
C MET A 144 -22.61 15.97 -20.37
N LEU A 145 -23.34 14.87 -20.19
CA LEU A 145 -23.43 13.82 -21.22
C LEU A 145 -24.00 14.35 -22.53
N ASP A 146 -25.01 15.22 -22.47
CA ASP A 146 -25.66 15.81 -23.64
C ASP A 146 -24.81 16.90 -24.32
N SER A 147 -23.93 17.56 -23.59
CA SER A 147 -23.22 18.76 -24.06
C SER A 147 -21.74 18.51 -24.37
N ILE A 148 -21.13 17.49 -23.82
CA ILE A 148 -19.70 17.21 -23.91
C ILE A 148 -19.48 15.86 -24.58
N PRO A 149 -19.03 15.83 -25.84
CA PRO A 149 -18.87 14.58 -26.61
C PRO A 149 -17.84 13.59 -26.03
N GLU A 150 -16.91 14.06 -25.22
CA GLU A 150 -15.89 13.26 -24.56
C GLU A 150 -16.42 12.51 -23.35
N VAL A 151 -17.59 12.87 -22.82
CA VAL A 151 -18.25 12.17 -21.71
C VAL A 151 -19.01 10.97 -22.28
N LEU A 152 -18.56 9.77 -21.95
CA LEU A 152 -19.16 8.53 -22.45
C LEU A 152 -20.30 8.05 -21.58
N SER A 153 -20.22 8.27 -20.28
CA SER A 153 -21.21 7.85 -19.27
C SER A 153 -21.03 8.69 -18.01
N PHE A 154 -22.04 8.69 -17.14
CA PHE A 154 -21.94 9.31 -15.83
C PHE A 154 -22.66 8.47 -14.77
N ALA A 155 -22.27 8.66 -13.52
CA ALA A 155 -23.01 8.15 -12.37
C ALA A 155 -23.06 9.19 -11.25
N ARG A 156 -24.27 9.46 -10.80
CA ARG A 156 -24.48 10.20 -9.54
C ARG A 156 -24.53 9.20 -8.41
N VAL A 157 -23.93 9.59 -7.31
CA VAL A 157 -23.91 8.79 -6.07
C VAL A 157 -24.34 9.69 -4.92
N GLN A 158 -25.33 9.27 -4.18
CA GLN A 158 -25.65 9.85 -2.90
C GLN A 158 -25.56 8.77 -1.84
N SER A 159 -24.61 8.90 -0.93
CA SER A 159 -24.31 7.96 0.14
C SER A 159 -24.25 8.65 1.50
N GLY A 160 -24.08 7.91 2.57
CA GLY A 160 -23.87 8.46 3.90
C GLY A 160 -25.17 8.72 4.69
N TRP A 161 -26.29 8.15 4.27
CA TRP A 161 -27.52 8.21 5.06
C TRP A 161 -27.55 7.05 6.06
N SER A 162 -28.03 7.36 7.25
CA SER A 162 -28.30 6.39 8.31
C SER A 162 -29.78 6.35 8.63
N GLY A 163 -30.20 5.26 9.26
CA GLY A 163 -31.58 5.13 9.76
C GLY A 163 -32.60 4.57 8.77
N TRP A 164 -32.12 3.96 7.66
CA TRP A 164 -32.98 3.23 6.76
C TRP A 164 -32.99 1.76 7.14
N TYR A 165 -34.18 1.14 7.06
CA TYR A 165 -34.39 -0.25 7.44
C TYR A 165 -34.74 -1.08 6.21
N LEU A 166 -34.06 -2.21 6.10
CA LEU A 166 -34.47 -3.29 5.21
C LEU A 166 -35.29 -4.28 6.02
N HIS A 167 -36.46 -4.62 5.50
CA HIS A 167 -37.33 -5.60 6.13
C HIS A 167 -37.46 -6.86 5.27
N LEU A 168 -37.31 -8.02 5.89
CA LEU A 168 -37.65 -9.30 5.29
C LEU A 168 -38.62 -10.01 6.24
N LYS A 169 -39.89 -10.15 5.84
CA LYS A 169 -40.96 -10.65 6.70
C LYS A 169 -41.05 -9.80 8.00
N ASP A 170 -40.96 -10.46 9.14
CA ASP A 170 -41.08 -9.84 10.46
C ASP A 170 -39.70 -9.32 11.01
N GLN A 171 -38.62 -9.44 10.24
CA GLN A 171 -37.28 -9.02 10.65
C GLN A 171 -36.89 -7.70 10.01
N SER A 172 -36.30 -6.81 10.83
CA SER A 172 -35.78 -5.52 10.41
C SER A 172 -34.27 -5.49 10.53
N TYR A 173 -33.59 -5.10 9.47
CA TYR A 173 -32.14 -4.93 9.42
C TYR A 173 -31.79 -3.48 9.27
N MET A 174 -31.25 -2.89 10.32
CA MET A 174 -30.67 -1.55 10.25
C MET A 174 -29.35 -1.62 9.50
N THR A 175 -29.19 -0.78 8.51
CA THR A 175 -27.95 -0.62 7.77
C THR A 175 -27.43 0.81 7.92
N GLU A 176 -26.17 0.94 8.24
CA GLU A 176 -25.55 2.25 8.48
C GLU A 176 -25.16 2.95 7.19
N HIS A 177 -24.97 2.18 6.12
CA HIS A 177 -24.42 2.68 4.87
C HIS A 177 -25.25 2.19 3.69
N LEU A 178 -25.80 3.12 2.94
CA LEU A 178 -26.52 2.89 1.70
C LEU A 178 -25.99 3.80 0.59
N ALA A 179 -26.23 3.43 -0.66
CA ALA A 179 -25.94 4.25 -1.80
C ALA A 179 -27.16 4.32 -2.76
N ALA A 180 -27.65 5.53 -3.02
CA ALA A 180 -28.53 5.78 -4.15
C ALA A 180 -27.66 6.17 -5.34
N VAL A 181 -27.70 5.38 -6.42
CA VAL A 181 -26.78 5.51 -7.56
C VAL A 181 -27.51 5.44 -8.90
N ASP A 182 -26.90 5.98 -9.95
CA ASP A 182 -27.41 5.81 -11.31
C ASP A 182 -27.12 4.39 -11.84
N PRO A 183 -27.84 3.90 -12.86
CA PRO A 183 -27.68 2.55 -13.39
C PRO A 183 -26.26 2.21 -13.85
N ASP A 184 -25.52 3.18 -14.43
CA ASP A 184 -24.18 2.99 -14.96
C ASP A 184 -23.09 2.91 -13.89
N PHE A 185 -23.42 3.12 -12.62
CA PHE A 185 -22.48 3.14 -11.51
C PHE A 185 -21.57 1.89 -11.46
N PHE A 186 -22.17 0.72 -11.61
CA PHE A 186 -21.43 -0.54 -11.53
C PHE A 186 -20.57 -0.81 -12.78
N GLU A 187 -20.89 -0.22 -13.93
CA GLU A 187 -20.03 -0.28 -15.12
C GLU A 187 -18.84 0.67 -15.00
N ILE A 188 -19.05 1.89 -14.49
CA ILE A 188 -18.00 2.89 -14.31
C ILE A 188 -16.97 2.39 -13.28
N PHE A 189 -17.43 1.92 -12.12
CA PHE A 189 -16.56 1.53 -11.00
C PHE A 189 -16.17 0.05 -10.97
N ASN A 190 -16.72 -0.79 -11.86
CA ASN A 190 -16.35 -2.21 -12.01
C ASN A 190 -16.31 -3.02 -10.71
N PHE A 191 -17.28 -2.85 -9.83
CA PHE A 191 -17.39 -3.69 -8.62
C PHE A 191 -17.60 -5.16 -9.01
N PRO A 192 -16.90 -6.12 -8.36
CA PRO A 192 -17.04 -7.53 -8.70
C PRO A 192 -18.41 -8.07 -8.29
N PHE A 193 -19.24 -8.44 -9.28
CA PHE A 193 -20.49 -9.13 -9.06
C PHE A 193 -20.25 -10.62 -8.78
N ILE A 194 -20.89 -11.16 -7.75
CA ILE A 194 -20.97 -12.58 -7.45
C ILE A 194 -22.16 -13.19 -8.19
N LYS A 195 -23.29 -12.45 -8.22
CA LYS A 195 -24.52 -12.81 -8.92
C LYS A 195 -25.15 -11.57 -9.53
N GLY A 196 -25.83 -11.72 -10.65
CA GLY A 196 -26.44 -10.63 -11.41
C GLY A 196 -25.50 -10.05 -12.47
N ASP A 197 -25.97 -9.06 -13.20
CA ASP A 197 -25.23 -8.37 -14.26
C ASP A 197 -25.11 -6.86 -13.91
N PRO A 198 -23.90 -6.32 -13.82
CA PRO A 198 -23.67 -4.91 -13.51
C PRO A 198 -24.41 -3.93 -14.44
N ARG A 199 -24.62 -4.33 -15.72
CA ARG A 199 -25.30 -3.49 -16.73
C ARG A 199 -26.80 -3.36 -16.53
N THR A 200 -27.41 -4.31 -15.88
CA THR A 200 -28.88 -4.40 -15.77
C THR A 200 -29.39 -4.37 -14.35
N ALA A 201 -28.48 -4.52 -13.37
CA ALA A 201 -28.86 -4.68 -11.97
C ALA A 201 -29.71 -3.52 -11.43
N LEU A 202 -29.45 -2.28 -11.86
CA LEU A 202 -30.15 -1.08 -11.38
C LEU A 202 -31.05 -0.40 -12.43
N ASN A 203 -31.37 -1.09 -13.54
CA ASN A 203 -32.23 -0.52 -14.60
C ASN A 203 -33.70 -0.36 -14.19
N LYS A 204 -34.14 -1.09 -13.18
CA LYS A 204 -35.52 -0.99 -12.68
C LYS A 204 -35.56 -0.14 -11.42
N LYS A 205 -36.54 0.75 -11.31
CA LYS A 205 -36.71 1.66 -10.17
C LYS A 205 -36.74 0.95 -8.81
N TYR A 206 -37.30 -0.24 -8.75
CA TYR A 206 -37.44 -1.05 -7.53
C TYR A 206 -36.45 -2.23 -7.51
N SER A 207 -35.23 -1.98 -7.89
CA SER A 207 -34.13 -2.96 -7.81
C SER A 207 -33.16 -2.61 -6.68
N ILE A 208 -32.53 -3.63 -6.11
CA ILE A 208 -31.54 -3.47 -5.06
C ILE A 208 -30.38 -4.43 -5.28
N VAL A 209 -29.15 -3.94 -5.11
CA VAL A 209 -27.91 -4.73 -5.12
C VAL A 209 -27.36 -4.74 -3.70
N LEU A 210 -27.02 -5.93 -3.20
CA LEU A 210 -26.51 -6.14 -1.84
C LEU A 210 -25.03 -6.52 -1.88
N THR A 211 -24.31 -6.20 -0.81
CA THR A 211 -23.01 -6.85 -0.57
C THR A 211 -23.21 -8.30 -0.14
N GLU A 212 -22.18 -9.13 -0.34
CA GLU A 212 -22.16 -10.54 0.06
C GLU A 212 -22.48 -10.72 1.55
N GLU A 213 -21.88 -9.90 2.40
CA GLU A 213 -22.09 -9.92 3.84
C GLU A 213 -23.55 -9.63 4.21
N LEU A 214 -24.14 -8.57 3.63
CA LEU A 214 -25.53 -8.22 3.91
C LEU A 214 -26.50 -9.26 3.35
N ALA A 215 -26.23 -9.78 2.17
CA ALA A 215 -27.02 -10.85 1.57
C ALA A 215 -27.02 -12.12 2.45
N HIS A 216 -25.86 -12.54 2.95
CA HIS A 216 -25.73 -13.66 3.87
C HIS A 216 -26.44 -13.39 5.22
N LYS A 217 -26.31 -12.17 5.76
CA LYS A 217 -26.98 -11.75 7.00
C LYS A 217 -28.50 -11.83 6.91
N ILE A 218 -29.09 -11.47 5.74
CA ILE A 218 -30.53 -11.42 5.55
C ILE A 218 -31.10 -12.78 5.13
N PHE A 219 -30.44 -13.48 4.20
CA PHE A 219 -30.97 -14.68 3.55
C PHE A 219 -30.28 -15.99 3.97
N GLY A 220 -29.18 -15.91 4.75
CA GLY A 220 -28.36 -17.08 5.09
C GLY A 220 -27.78 -17.74 3.84
N GLU A 221 -28.03 -19.03 3.70
CA GLU A 221 -27.59 -19.85 2.54
C GLU A 221 -28.56 -19.81 1.36
N GLU A 222 -29.71 -19.16 1.51
CA GLU A 222 -30.69 -19.10 0.44
C GLU A 222 -30.26 -18.14 -0.67
N ASP A 223 -30.57 -18.49 -1.94
CA ASP A 223 -30.31 -17.59 -3.07
C ASP A 223 -31.18 -16.32 -2.96
N PRO A 224 -30.55 -15.12 -2.84
CA PRO A 224 -31.29 -13.87 -2.68
C PRO A 224 -31.79 -13.30 -4.01
N ILE A 225 -31.29 -13.73 -5.17
CA ILE A 225 -31.67 -13.14 -6.47
C ILE A 225 -33.14 -13.36 -6.76
N GLY A 226 -33.82 -12.27 -7.14
CA GLY A 226 -35.26 -12.24 -7.43
C GLY A 226 -36.18 -12.21 -6.19
N LYS A 227 -35.61 -12.31 -4.98
CA LYS A 227 -36.41 -12.15 -3.75
C LYS A 227 -36.69 -10.67 -3.48
N THR A 228 -37.75 -10.43 -2.74
CA THR A 228 -38.21 -9.08 -2.38
C THR A 228 -37.81 -8.75 -0.95
N LEU A 229 -37.25 -7.55 -0.77
CA LEU A 229 -37.00 -6.88 0.50
C LEU A 229 -37.82 -5.58 0.55
N SER A 230 -38.36 -5.21 1.69
CA SER A 230 -38.96 -3.89 1.84
C SER A 230 -37.91 -2.89 2.29
N LEU A 231 -37.79 -1.79 1.56
CA LEU A 231 -36.96 -0.64 1.88
C LEU A 231 -37.89 0.57 2.18
N ASN A 232 -38.03 0.92 3.46
CA ASN A 232 -38.97 1.98 3.88
C ASN A 232 -40.38 1.85 3.25
N ASP A 233 -40.98 0.68 3.40
CA ASP A 233 -42.30 0.30 2.88
C ASP A 233 -42.39 0.07 1.35
N ASP A 234 -41.29 0.22 0.61
CA ASP A 234 -41.25 -0.09 -0.81
C ASP A 234 -40.65 -1.47 -1.07
N ASP A 235 -41.30 -2.25 -1.87
CA ASP A 235 -40.86 -3.60 -2.26
C ASP A 235 -39.76 -3.53 -3.31
N MET A 236 -38.52 -3.87 -2.90
CA MET A 236 -37.34 -3.90 -3.74
C MET A 236 -36.98 -5.33 -4.12
N THR A 237 -36.73 -5.57 -5.40
CA THR A 237 -36.25 -6.88 -5.89
C THR A 237 -34.74 -6.95 -5.85
N VAL A 238 -34.17 -7.98 -5.26
CA VAL A 238 -32.72 -8.22 -5.29
C VAL A 238 -32.30 -8.63 -6.69
N THR A 239 -31.48 -7.83 -7.34
CA THR A 239 -31.04 -7.99 -8.74
C THR A 239 -29.56 -8.31 -8.87
N GLY A 240 -28.79 -8.11 -7.81
CA GLY A 240 -27.37 -8.36 -7.83
C GLY A 240 -26.78 -8.55 -6.44
N ILE A 241 -25.69 -9.31 -6.39
CA ILE A 241 -24.83 -9.46 -5.21
C ILE A 241 -23.42 -9.14 -5.64
N ILE A 242 -22.78 -8.20 -4.94
CA ILE A 242 -21.40 -7.79 -5.13
C ILE A 242 -20.54 -8.33 -3.98
N LYS A 243 -19.23 -8.47 -4.22
CA LYS A 243 -18.27 -8.70 -3.14
C LYS A 243 -18.31 -7.54 -2.16
N ASN A 244 -17.95 -7.81 -0.91
CA ASN A 244 -17.76 -6.75 0.06
C ASN A 244 -16.76 -5.71 -0.47
N LEU A 245 -17.05 -4.44 -0.19
CA LEU A 245 -16.18 -3.36 -0.61
C LEU A 245 -14.86 -3.45 0.18
N PRO A 246 -13.72 -3.24 -0.47
CA PRO A 246 -12.44 -3.18 0.24
C PRO A 246 -12.37 -1.95 1.14
N GLU A 247 -11.61 -2.05 2.22
CA GLU A 247 -11.46 -0.95 3.20
C GLU A 247 -10.82 0.31 2.59
N ASN A 248 -9.97 0.13 1.57
CA ASN A 248 -9.34 1.20 0.81
C ASN A 248 -10.19 1.71 -0.37
N SER A 249 -11.50 1.69 -0.23
CA SER A 249 -12.46 2.34 -1.14
C SER A 249 -13.04 3.59 -0.51
N HIS A 250 -13.23 4.65 -1.29
CA HIS A 250 -13.98 5.83 -0.82
C HIS A 250 -15.50 5.57 -0.77
N PHE A 251 -15.97 4.50 -1.41
CA PHE A 251 -17.34 4.07 -1.28
C PHE A 251 -17.50 3.12 -0.10
N HIS A 252 -18.48 3.44 0.75
CA HIS A 252 -18.86 2.60 1.87
C HIS A 252 -20.36 2.42 1.85
N PHE A 253 -20.83 1.26 1.37
CA PHE A 253 -22.25 0.91 1.39
C PHE A 253 -22.42 -0.60 1.51
N SER A 254 -23.54 -0.99 2.15
CA SER A 254 -23.93 -2.39 2.25
C SER A 254 -24.94 -2.78 1.17
N TYR A 255 -25.64 -1.80 0.61
CA TYR A 255 -26.55 -1.98 -0.51
C TYR A 255 -26.63 -0.72 -1.35
N ALA A 256 -26.97 -0.90 -2.62
CA ALA A 256 -27.19 0.16 -3.57
C ALA A 256 -28.55 -0.01 -4.26
N PHE A 257 -29.21 1.11 -4.55
CA PHE A 257 -30.47 1.16 -5.27
C PHE A 257 -30.50 2.35 -6.23
N PRO A 258 -31.37 2.35 -7.25
CA PRO A 258 -31.41 3.41 -8.22
C PRO A 258 -31.76 4.78 -7.60
N ALA A 259 -30.99 5.82 -7.92
CA ALA A 259 -31.28 7.20 -7.48
C ALA A 259 -32.69 7.66 -7.91
N GLU A 260 -33.20 7.16 -9.04
CA GLU A 260 -34.56 7.40 -9.52
C GLU A 260 -35.65 6.95 -8.52
N HIS A 261 -35.34 5.93 -7.69
CA HIS A 261 -36.26 5.50 -6.64
C HIS A 261 -36.55 6.63 -5.62
N MET A 262 -35.59 7.54 -5.42
CA MET A 262 -35.73 8.67 -4.52
C MET A 262 -36.75 9.72 -5.03
N ARG A 263 -37.12 9.70 -6.32
CA ARG A 263 -38.04 10.68 -6.92
C ARG A 263 -39.36 10.71 -6.19
N GLN A 264 -39.83 9.59 -5.70
CA GLN A 264 -41.10 9.54 -4.96
C GLN A 264 -41.11 10.31 -3.62
N TRP A 265 -39.92 10.52 -3.03
CA TRP A 265 -39.80 11.27 -1.76
C TRP A 265 -39.19 12.65 -1.94
N ARG A 266 -38.53 12.89 -3.08
CA ARG A 266 -37.76 14.09 -3.34
C ARG A 266 -37.87 14.58 -4.79
N GLU A 267 -39.06 14.48 -5.37
CA GLU A 267 -39.31 14.77 -6.80
C GLU A 267 -38.69 16.08 -7.27
N SER A 268 -38.94 17.18 -6.55
CA SER A 268 -38.42 18.51 -6.89
C SER A 268 -36.88 18.64 -6.76
N LYS A 269 -36.24 17.73 -6.06
CA LYS A 269 -34.80 17.83 -5.77
C LYS A 269 -33.93 17.15 -6.83
N LEU A 270 -34.43 16.10 -7.48
CA LEU A 270 -33.72 15.43 -8.55
C LEU A 270 -33.61 16.24 -9.83
N ASP A 271 -34.53 17.20 -10.01
CA ASP A 271 -34.54 18.12 -11.15
C ASP A 271 -33.99 19.52 -10.78
N SER A 272 -33.52 19.68 -9.54
CA SER A 272 -33.08 20.98 -9.02
C SER A 272 -31.58 21.20 -9.23
N TRP A 273 -31.26 22.34 -9.85
CA TRP A 273 -29.85 22.81 -9.97
C TRP A 273 -29.28 23.36 -8.66
N THR A 274 -30.12 23.58 -7.65
CA THR A 274 -29.68 24.05 -6.33
C THR A 274 -29.51 22.92 -5.29
N TYR A 275 -29.91 21.69 -5.64
CA TYR A 275 -29.74 20.52 -4.78
C TYR A 275 -28.41 19.79 -5.09
N THR A 276 -27.40 20.13 -4.33
CA THR A 276 -26.01 19.71 -4.55
C THR A 276 -25.58 18.52 -3.65
N GLN A 277 -26.42 17.51 -3.52
CA GLN A 277 -26.18 16.38 -2.62
C GLN A 277 -25.62 15.12 -3.31
N PHE A 278 -25.43 15.17 -4.61
CA PHE A 278 -24.87 14.06 -5.36
C PHE A 278 -23.37 14.28 -5.63
N ALA A 279 -22.56 13.24 -5.43
CA ALA A 279 -21.26 13.17 -6.06
C ALA A 279 -21.46 12.67 -7.50
N THR A 280 -21.07 13.46 -8.49
CA THR A 280 -21.20 13.09 -9.91
C THR A 280 -19.83 12.68 -10.45
N TYR A 281 -19.79 11.50 -11.06
CA TYR A 281 -18.61 10.93 -11.71
C TYR A 281 -18.88 10.78 -13.19
N LEU A 282 -17.87 11.05 -14.00
CA LEU A 282 -17.88 10.94 -15.45
C LEU A 282 -16.85 9.90 -15.89
N LEU A 283 -17.17 9.21 -17.00
CA LEU A 283 -16.26 8.32 -17.70
C LEU A 283 -16.06 8.82 -19.13
#